data_e381fd0c982ea7a5944fa3eb49bd14be
#
_entry.id   e381fd0c982ea7a5944fa3eb49bd14be
#
_cell.length_a   1.000
_cell.length_b   1.000
_cell.length_c   1.000
_cell.angle_alpha   90.00
_cell.angle_beta   90.00
_cell.angle_gamma   90.00
#
_symmetry.space_group_name_H-M   'P 1'
#
loop_
_entity.id
_entity.type
_entity.pdbx_description
1 polymer ?
#
loop_
_entity_poly.entity_id
_entity_poly.type
_entity_poly.pdbx_seq_one_letter_code
_entity_poly.pdbx_strand_id
1 'polypeptide(L)'
;MSAVMPSKNAKDGVCTTLEVARQLGLAVRSVQLMVDRGELEAWKTTGGHRRISRASVQRWLTQRRAGDPLAQAKRPEAAAAAAPRRSGERPLRVLLIEDSRHDQNLITLLMRQQFAHIELSVADDGIAGLAMAGQLQPDVLLVDIPLPGIDGTTLIGSLRSHPTFACSQLIVITSLDESALEPYALVLGGVPRLHKARLVAELPALLTAALQAAGGNAFSRRLDAGS
;
A
#
# COMPACT_ATOMS: atom_id res chain seq x y z
N MET A 1 11.06 -12.66 50.14
CA MET A 1 10.46 -13.20 48.90
C MET A 1 11.36 -12.76 47.74
N SER A 2 12.14 -13.70 47.21
CA SER A 2 13.20 -13.49 46.27
C SER A 2 12.66 -13.20 44.87
N ALA A 3 13.07 -12.08 44.29
CA ALA A 3 12.84 -11.79 42.90
C ALA A 3 13.79 -12.65 42.04
N VAL A 4 13.22 -13.54 41.27
CA VAL A 4 13.94 -14.35 40.28
C VAL A 4 14.37 -13.47 39.14
N MET A 5 15.68 -13.28 39.02
CA MET A 5 16.33 -12.64 37.88
C MET A 5 16.25 -13.60 36.70
N PRO A 6 15.78 -13.18 35.48
CA PRO A 6 15.81 -14.04 34.32
C PRO A 6 17.25 -14.16 33.78
N SER A 7 17.60 -15.42 33.52
CA SER A 7 18.85 -15.98 33.06
C SER A 7 19.38 -15.39 31.73
N LYS A 8 20.71 -15.49 31.57
CA LYS A 8 21.62 -14.96 30.52
C LYS A 8 21.43 -15.48 29.06
N ASN A 9 20.26 -15.89 28.62
CA ASN A 9 20.00 -16.28 27.23
C ASN A 9 19.17 -15.24 26.45
N ALA A 10 19.34 -13.96 26.75
CA ALA A 10 18.52 -12.87 26.23
C ALA A 10 18.91 -12.38 24.82
N LYS A 11 19.86 -13.02 24.12
CA LYS A 11 20.27 -12.57 22.77
C LYS A 11 19.40 -13.10 21.63
N ASP A 12 18.70 -14.20 21.82
CA ASP A 12 17.91 -14.85 20.77
C ASP A 12 16.46 -14.34 20.65
N GLY A 13 15.97 -13.63 21.65
CA GLY A 13 14.57 -13.16 21.72
C GLY A 13 14.37 -11.66 21.43
N VAL A 14 15.43 -10.89 21.22
CA VAL A 14 15.38 -9.43 21.20
C VAL A 14 16.05 -8.86 19.96
N CYS A 15 15.42 -7.88 19.33
CA CYS A 15 15.95 -7.17 18.17
C CYS A 15 16.11 -5.68 18.48
N THR A 16 17.06 -5.04 17.83
CA THR A 16 17.14 -3.58 17.77
C THR A 16 16.19 -3.05 16.69
N THR A 17 15.82 -1.78 16.76
CA THR A 17 15.00 -1.13 15.74
C THR A 17 15.64 -1.24 14.35
N LEU A 18 16.97 -1.17 14.25
CA LEU A 18 17.70 -1.29 13.00
C LEU A 18 17.67 -2.73 12.44
N GLU A 19 17.79 -3.75 13.29
CA GLU A 19 17.67 -5.15 12.87
C GLU A 19 16.27 -5.47 12.37
N VAL A 20 15.23 -4.99 13.06
CA VAL A 20 13.83 -5.15 12.62
C VAL A 20 13.61 -4.41 11.29
N ALA A 21 14.13 -3.19 11.15
CA ALA A 21 14.04 -2.42 9.91
C ALA A 21 14.64 -3.18 8.73
N ARG A 22 15.83 -3.77 8.90
CA ARG A 22 16.47 -4.61 7.88
C ARG A 22 15.69 -5.88 7.60
N GLN A 23 15.19 -6.56 8.64
CA GLN A 23 14.43 -7.80 8.51
C GLN A 23 13.10 -7.60 7.79
N LEU A 24 12.44 -6.48 8.02
CA LEU A 24 11.14 -6.14 7.40
C LEU A 24 11.30 -5.37 6.08
N GLY A 25 12.51 -4.95 5.72
CA GLY A 25 12.74 -4.08 4.56
C GLY A 25 12.18 -2.67 4.74
N LEU A 26 12.11 -2.17 5.99
CA LEU A 26 11.48 -0.90 6.34
C LEU A 26 12.54 0.12 6.81
N ALA A 27 12.19 1.41 6.74
CA ALA A 27 12.97 2.46 7.38
C ALA A 27 12.92 2.33 8.92
N VAL A 28 13.99 2.72 9.62
CA VAL A 28 14.06 2.69 11.09
C VAL A 28 12.92 3.49 11.73
N ARG A 29 12.54 4.62 11.12
CA ARG A 29 11.44 5.49 11.60
C ARG A 29 10.09 4.76 11.52
N SER A 30 9.84 3.98 10.47
CA SER A 30 8.62 3.18 10.32
C SER A 30 8.50 2.15 11.43
N VAL A 31 9.59 1.45 11.76
CA VAL A 31 9.62 0.51 12.89
C VAL A 31 9.38 1.22 14.23
N GLN A 32 9.88 2.46 14.40
CA GLN A 32 9.59 3.26 15.58
C GLN A 32 8.11 3.59 15.71
N LEU A 33 7.46 3.98 14.61
CA LEU A 33 6.02 4.24 14.57
C LEU A 33 5.19 2.98 14.85
N MET A 34 5.59 1.81 14.34
CA MET A 34 4.94 0.53 14.65
C MET A 34 4.99 0.22 16.16
N VAL A 35 6.12 0.50 16.80
CA VAL A 35 6.25 0.36 18.26
C VAL A 35 5.36 1.37 19.00
N ASP A 36 5.33 2.63 18.55
CA ASP A 36 4.54 3.68 19.17
C ASP A 36 3.01 3.45 19.01
N ARG A 37 2.60 2.76 17.95
CA ARG A 37 1.22 2.30 17.71
C ARG A 37 0.87 0.98 18.43
N GLY A 38 1.85 0.34 19.09
CA GLY A 38 1.63 -0.95 19.76
C GLY A 38 1.57 -2.17 18.83
N GLU A 39 1.92 -2.02 17.56
CA GLU A 39 1.98 -3.11 16.58
C GLU A 39 3.13 -4.07 16.86
N LEU A 40 4.21 -3.56 17.48
CA LEU A 40 5.37 -4.33 17.93
C LEU A 40 5.62 -4.07 19.41
N GLU A 41 5.82 -5.16 20.17
CA GLU A 41 6.18 -5.07 21.59
C GLU A 41 7.62 -4.61 21.74
N ALA A 42 7.82 -3.52 22.45
CA ALA A 42 9.14 -2.96 22.70
C ALA A 42 9.26 -2.40 24.12
N TRP A 43 10.51 -2.34 24.62
CA TRP A 43 10.86 -1.72 25.89
C TRP A 43 12.18 -0.93 25.76
N LYS A 44 12.45 -0.07 26.72
CA LYS A 44 13.72 0.63 26.83
C LYS A 44 14.61 -0.08 27.81
N THR A 45 15.88 -0.26 27.47
CA THR A 45 16.91 -0.71 28.43
C THR A 45 17.29 0.42 29.37
N THR A 46 17.99 0.10 30.48
CA THR A 46 18.51 1.06 31.46
C THR A 46 19.39 2.13 30.79
N GLY A 47 20.04 1.83 29.66
CA GLY A 47 20.81 2.77 28.84
C GLY A 47 19.97 3.53 27.78
N GLY A 48 18.63 3.51 27.85
CA GLY A 48 17.75 4.26 26.97
C GLY A 48 17.54 3.64 25.57
N HIS A 49 18.21 2.54 25.25
CA HIS A 49 18.07 1.89 23.94
C HIS A 49 16.77 1.09 23.84
N ARG A 50 16.03 1.30 22.73
CA ARG A 50 14.80 0.57 22.43
C ARG A 50 15.13 -0.87 21.99
N ARG A 51 14.42 -1.83 22.58
CA ARG A 51 14.49 -3.26 22.24
C ARG A 51 13.12 -3.77 21.84
N ILE A 52 13.05 -4.58 20.81
CA ILE A 52 11.80 -5.09 20.22
C ILE A 52 11.78 -6.62 20.38
N SER A 53 10.64 -7.15 20.81
CA SER A 53 10.43 -8.58 20.92
C SER A 53 10.46 -9.26 19.54
N ARG A 54 11.36 -10.21 19.32
CA ARG A 54 11.43 -11.00 18.09
C ARG A 54 10.13 -11.78 17.87
N ALA A 55 9.53 -12.27 18.97
CA ALA A 55 8.25 -12.97 18.90
C ALA A 55 7.13 -12.05 18.41
N SER A 56 7.11 -10.76 18.80
CA SER A 56 6.12 -9.81 18.30
C SER A 56 6.33 -9.51 16.82
N VAL A 57 7.58 -9.41 16.35
CA VAL A 57 7.90 -9.25 14.93
C VAL A 57 7.41 -10.47 14.12
N GLN A 58 7.64 -11.68 14.62
CA GLN A 58 7.17 -12.89 13.95
C GLN A 58 5.64 -13.02 13.95
N ARG A 59 4.97 -12.68 15.07
CA ARG A 59 3.50 -12.62 15.12
C ARG A 59 2.96 -11.64 14.10
N TRP A 60 3.54 -10.45 14.03
CA TRP A 60 3.15 -9.42 13.04
C TRP A 60 3.32 -9.92 11.61
N LEU A 61 4.47 -10.57 11.28
CA LEU A 61 4.69 -11.19 9.97
C LEU A 61 3.68 -12.31 9.67
N THR A 62 3.34 -13.13 10.67
CA THR A 62 2.38 -14.21 10.52
C THR A 62 0.96 -13.70 10.36
N GLN A 63 0.58 -12.67 11.11
CA GLN A 63 -0.72 -12.01 10.98
C GLN A 63 -0.87 -11.32 9.62
N ARG A 64 0.19 -10.69 9.13
CA ARG A 64 0.22 -10.11 7.78
C ARG A 64 0.11 -11.18 6.70
N ARG A 65 0.78 -12.33 6.87
CA ARG A 65 0.64 -13.50 5.97
C ARG A 65 -0.72 -14.17 6.08
N ALA A 66 -1.32 -14.19 7.26
CA ALA A 66 -2.66 -14.74 7.49
C ALA A 66 -3.78 -13.77 7.06
N GLY A 67 -3.51 -12.47 7.07
CA GLY A 67 -4.36 -11.40 6.55
C GLY A 67 -4.09 -11.08 5.09
N ASP A 68 -3.14 -11.76 4.46
CA ASP A 68 -2.84 -11.60 3.04
C ASP A 68 -3.95 -12.28 2.20
N PRO A 69 -4.74 -11.51 1.43
CA PRO A 69 -5.79 -12.07 0.58
C PRO A 69 -5.26 -13.11 -0.42
N LEU A 70 -3.95 -13.07 -0.72
CA LEU A 70 -3.30 -14.03 -1.63
C LEU A 70 -3.09 -15.41 -0.99
N ALA A 71 -3.01 -15.52 0.34
CA ALA A 71 -2.92 -16.81 1.01
C ALA A 71 -4.27 -17.52 1.13
N GLN A 72 -5.37 -16.78 1.10
CA GLN A 72 -6.74 -17.32 1.12
C GLN A 72 -7.30 -17.64 -0.27
N ALA A 73 -6.69 -17.16 -1.35
CA ALA A 73 -7.10 -17.44 -2.73
C ALA A 73 -6.85 -18.89 -3.19
N LYS A 74 -6.35 -19.78 -2.32
CA LYS A 74 -6.19 -21.23 -2.60
C LYS A 74 -7.32 -22.12 -2.05
N ARG A 75 -8.44 -21.55 -1.59
CA ARG A 75 -9.64 -22.35 -1.29
C ARG A 75 -10.73 -22.05 -2.30
N PRO A 76 -11.19 -23.05 -3.07
CA PRO A 76 -12.32 -22.86 -3.97
C PRO A 76 -13.62 -23.00 -3.17
N GLU A 77 -14.37 -21.93 -2.99
CA GLU A 77 -15.78 -22.04 -2.63
C GLU A 77 -16.63 -20.91 -3.21
N ALA A 78 -17.48 -21.38 -4.12
CA ALA A 78 -18.85 -21.00 -4.42
C ALA A 78 -19.21 -19.54 -4.76
N ALA A 79 -19.32 -19.31 -6.07
CA ALA A 79 -20.47 -18.78 -6.78
C ALA A 79 -21.43 -17.83 -6.05
N ALA A 80 -21.37 -16.56 -6.42
CA ALA A 80 -22.54 -15.71 -6.55
C ALA A 80 -22.52 -15.07 -7.95
N ALA A 81 -23.64 -15.18 -8.63
CA ALA A 81 -23.86 -14.92 -10.04
C ALA A 81 -23.35 -13.55 -10.51
N ALA A 82 -22.35 -13.55 -11.35
CA ALA A 82 -21.93 -12.43 -12.17
C ALA A 82 -22.12 -12.80 -13.64
N ALA A 83 -22.56 -11.84 -14.43
CA ALA A 83 -22.77 -11.97 -15.88
C ALA A 83 -21.56 -12.62 -16.59
N PRO A 84 -21.74 -13.25 -17.76
CA PRO A 84 -20.69 -14.06 -18.39
C PRO A 84 -19.49 -13.20 -18.75
N ARG A 85 -18.41 -13.36 -17.99
CA ARG A 85 -17.09 -12.77 -18.26
C ARG A 85 -16.50 -13.51 -19.47
N ARG A 86 -15.97 -12.78 -20.43
CA ARG A 86 -15.15 -13.37 -21.49
C ARG A 86 -13.96 -14.06 -20.82
N SER A 87 -13.86 -15.36 -20.99
CA SER A 87 -12.83 -16.19 -20.40
C SER A 87 -11.43 -15.73 -20.85
N GLY A 88 -10.63 -15.22 -19.93
CA GLY A 88 -9.22 -14.90 -20.18
C GLY A 88 -8.71 -13.57 -19.63
N GLU A 89 -9.55 -12.66 -19.15
CA GLU A 89 -9.10 -11.38 -18.61
C GLU A 89 -9.06 -11.41 -17.09
N ARG A 90 -7.86 -11.15 -16.51
CA ARG A 90 -7.76 -10.89 -15.07
C ARG A 90 -8.60 -9.65 -14.71
N PRO A 91 -9.20 -9.58 -13.52
CA PRO A 91 -9.87 -8.38 -13.08
C PRO A 91 -8.88 -7.21 -13.02
N LEU A 92 -9.36 -6.01 -13.37
CA LEU A 92 -8.59 -4.79 -13.21
C LEU A 92 -8.34 -4.54 -11.71
N ARG A 93 -7.13 -4.09 -11.38
CA ARG A 93 -6.68 -3.88 -10.01
C ARG A 93 -6.40 -2.42 -9.76
N VAL A 94 -6.94 -1.91 -8.68
CA VAL A 94 -6.68 -0.57 -8.17
C VAL A 94 -5.98 -0.69 -6.83
N LEU A 95 -4.88 0.02 -6.64
CA LEU A 95 -4.22 0.16 -5.35
C LEU A 95 -4.40 1.59 -4.85
N LEU A 96 -5.02 1.74 -3.69
CA LEU A 96 -5.13 3.00 -2.96
C LEU A 96 -4.02 3.07 -1.90
N ILE A 97 -3.26 4.16 -1.90
CA ILE A 97 -2.24 4.47 -0.88
C ILE A 97 -2.70 5.73 -0.14
N GLU A 98 -3.20 5.55 1.07
CA GLU A 98 -3.90 6.58 1.85
C GLU A 98 -3.83 6.22 3.34
N ASP A 99 -3.43 7.13 4.22
CA ASP A 99 -3.32 6.87 5.65
C ASP A 99 -4.60 7.23 6.44
N SER A 100 -5.46 8.09 5.87
CA SER A 100 -6.73 8.48 6.49
C SER A 100 -7.77 7.37 6.36
N ARG A 101 -8.18 6.77 7.47
CA ARG A 101 -9.27 5.79 7.51
C ARG A 101 -10.59 6.33 6.96
N HIS A 102 -10.84 7.62 7.13
CA HIS A 102 -12.03 8.27 6.59
C HIS A 102 -12.04 8.22 5.06
N ASP A 103 -10.95 8.64 4.44
CA ASP A 103 -10.83 8.70 2.98
C ASP A 103 -10.75 7.30 2.37
N GLN A 104 -10.05 6.35 3.03
CA GLN A 104 -10.07 4.93 2.65
C GLN A 104 -11.50 4.37 2.59
N ASN A 105 -12.31 4.62 3.65
CA ASN A 105 -13.69 4.15 3.71
C ASN A 105 -14.56 4.79 2.64
N LEU A 106 -14.41 6.10 2.40
CA LEU A 106 -15.15 6.82 1.39
C LEU A 106 -14.85 6.28 -0.02
N ILE A 107 -13.56 6.15 -0.36
CA ILE A 107 -13.13 5.61 -1.65
C ILE A 107 -13.58 4.16 -1.81
N THR A 108 -13.45 3.34 -0.76
CA THR A 108 -13.91 1.94 -0.78
C THR A 108 -15.42 1.85 -1.04
N LEU A 109 -16.21 2.74 -0.43
CA LEU A 109 -17.65 2.77 -0.66
C LEU A 109 -17.99 3.14 -2.10
N LEU A 110 -17.33 4.17 -2.65
CA LEU A 110 -17.48 4.57 -4.06
C LEU A 110 -17.12 3.43 -5.01
N MET A 111 -16.00 2.75 -4.74
CA MET A 111 -15.55 1.61 -5.54
C MET A 111 -16.57 0.47 -5.53
N ARG A 112 -17.12 0.12 -4.36
CA ARG A 112 -18.15 -0.93 -4.25
C ARG A 112 -19.44 -0.58 -4.97
N GLN A 113 -19.83 0.68 -4.97
CA GLN A 113 -21.08 1.12 -5.60
C GLN A 113 -20.98 1.21 -7.13
N GLN A 114 -19.87 1.71 -7.65
CA GLN A 114 -19.74 2.04 -9.06
C GLN A 114 -18.80 1.12 -9.85
N PHE A 115 -17.88 0.45 -9.16
CA PHE A 115 -16.80 -0.36 -9.75
C PHE A 115 -16.69 -1.75 -9.10
N ALA A 116 -17.82 -2.38 -8.80
CA ALA A 116 -17.88 -3.67 -8.08
C ALA A 116 -17.12 -4.82 -8.74
N HIS A 117 -16.77 -4.68 -10.03
CA HIS A 117 -16.01 -5.67 -10.80
C HIS A 117 -14.48 -5.47 -10.72
N ILE A 118 -14.01 -4.45 -10.00
CA ILE A 118 -12.61 -4.08 -9.86
C ILE A 118 -12.10 -4.52 -8.50
N GLU A 119 -10.90 -5.07 -8.47
CA GLU A 119 -10.21 -5.42 -7.23
C GLU A 119 -9.54 -4.18 -6.64
N LEU A 120 -10.02 -3.71 -5.47
CA LEU A 120 -9.39 -2.63 -4.71
C LEU A 120 -8.53 -3.22 -3.59
N SER A 121 -7.27 -2.79 -3.56
CA SER A 121 -6.35 -3.01 -2.44
C SER A 121 -6.03 -1.67 -1.79
N VAL A 122 -5.80 -1.66 -0.48
CA VAL A 122 -5.53 -0.44 0.29
C VAL A 122 -4.24 -0.60 1.08
N ALA A 123 -3.37 0.39 1.01
CA ALA A 123 -2.17 0.52 1.81
C ALA A 123 -2.28 1.75 2.72
N ASP A 124 -1.91 1.60 4.00
CA ASP A 124 -2.05 2.62 5.04
C ASP A 124 -0.86 3.60 5.09
N ASP A 125 0.19 3.34 4.33
CA ASP A 125 1.39 4.18 4.25
C ASP A 125 2.11 4.00 2.90
N GLY A 126 2.98 4.96 2.56
CA GLY A 126 3.67 4.96 1.27
C GLY A 126 4.66 3.82 1.08
N ILE A 127 5.26 3.28 2.16
CA ILE A 127 6.21 2.15 2.08
C ILE A 127 5.45 0.86 1.82
N ALA A 128 4.36 0.62 2.57
CA ALA A 128 3.47 -0.50 2.33
C ALA A 128 2.88 -0.42 0.91
N GLY A 129 2.48 0.78 0.47
CA GLY A 129 2.00 1.06 -0.87
C GLY A 129 2.99 0.67 -1.95
N LEU A 130 4.25 1.08 -1.83
CA LEU A 130 5.29 0.74 -2.81
C LEU A 130 5.55 -0.78 -2.86
N ALA A 131 5.59 -1.44 -1.71
CA ALA A 131 5.75 -2.89 -1.64
C ALA A 131 4.57 -3.64 -2.28
N MET A 132 3.33 -3.21 -1.98
CA MET A 132 2.12 -3.78 -2.57
C MET A 132 2.03 -3.50 -4.07
N ALA A 133 2.42 -2.32 -4.54
CA ALA A 133 2.45 -2.00 -5.95
C ALA A 133 3.37 -2.97 -6.72
N GLY A 134 4.56 -3.27 -6.18
CA GLY A 134 5.49 -4.24 -6.77
C GLY A 134 4.94 -5.66 -6.85
N GLN A 135 4.17 -6.10 -5.85
CA GLN A 135 3.57 -7.43 -5.80
C GLN A 135 2.31 -7.56 -6.66
N LEU A 136 1.42 -6.56 -6.57
CA LEU A 136 0.11 -6.60 -7.21
C LEU A 136 0.16 -6.18 -8.68
N GLN A 137 1.12 -5.35 -9.06
CA GLN A 137 1.19 -4.72 -10.38
C GLN A 137 -0.19 -4.15 -10.77
N PRO A 138 -0.70 -3.15 -10.03
CA PRO A 138 -2.03 -2.61 -10.23
C PRO A 138 -2.15 -1.91 -11.58
N ASP A 139 -3.34 -1.88 -12.12
CA ASP A 139 -3.64 -1.15 -13.37
C ASP A 139 -3.79 0.34 -13.10
N VAL A 140 -4.29 0.71 -11.91
CA VAL A 140 -4.41 2.09 -11.45
C VAL A 140 -3.88 2.22 -10.02
N LEU A 141 -3.12 3.29 -9.79
CA LEU A 141 -2.60 3.73 -8.50
C LEU A 141 -3.31 5.02 -8.09
N LEU A 142 -4.00 5.00 -6.95
CA LEU A 142 -4.55 6.17 -6.29
C LEU A 142 -3.65 6.51 -5.12
N VAL A 143 -3.02 7.69 -5.11
CA VAL A 143 -1.96 8.01 -4.15
C VAL A 143 -2.22 9.36 -3.49
N ASP A 144 -2.25 9.40 -2.16
CA ASP A 144 -2.16 10.65 -1.42
C ASP A 144 -0.69 11.13 -1.35
N ILE A 145 -0.49 12.45 -1.29
CA ILE A 145 0.85 13.05 -1.18
C ILE A 145 1.32 13.09 0.28
N PRO A 146 0.55 13.61 1.25
CA PRO A 146 1.00 13.72 2.64
C PRO A 146 0.89 12.39 3.39
N LEU A 147 1.72 11.41 2.97
CA LEU A 147 1.76 10.10 3.59
C LEU A 147 2.85 10.00 4.67
N PRO A 148 2.61 9.30 5.78
CA PRO A 148 3.64 9.03 6.77
C PRO A 148 4.70 8.06 6.21
N GLY A 149 5.95 8.26 6.62
CA GLY A 149 7.05 7.31 6.40
C GLY A 149 7.85 7.49 5.12
N ILE A 150 7.28 8.04 4.06
CA ILE A 150 7.99 8.37 2.81
C ILE A 150 7.55 9.75 2.32
N ASP A 151 8.49 10.51 1.81
CA ASP A 151 8.18 11.77 1.14
C ASP A 151 7.41 11.52 -0.17
N GLY A 152 6.34 12.30 -0.39
CA GLY A 152 5.47 12.14 -1.56
C GLY A 152 6.20 12.32 -2.89
N THR A 153 7.22 13.20 -2.98
CA THR A 153 8.05 13.33 -4.19
C THR A 153 8.83 12.06 -4.46
N THR A 154 9.40 11.46 -3.43
CA THR A 154 10.14 10.20 -3.52
C THR A 154 9.23 9.04 -3.90
N LEU A 155 8.04 8.94 -3.32
CA LEU A 155 7.07 7.89 -3.66
C LEU A 155 6.62 8.00 -5.11
N ILE A 156 6.11 9.18 -5.51
CA ILE A 156 5.59 9.40 -6.87
C ILE A 156 6.72 9.26 -7.90
N GLY A 157 7.91 9.80 -7.61
CA GLY A 157 9.09 9.65 -8.45
C GLY A 157 9.46 8.19 -8.66
N SER A 158 9.44 7.37 -7.59
CA SER A 158 9.72 5.94 -7.65
C SER A 158 8.67 5.19 -8.47
N LEU A 159 7.39 5.50 -8.28
CA LEU A 159 6.29 4.87 -9.04
C LEU A 159 6.36 5.22 -10.53
N ARG A 160 6.77 6.44 -10.88
CA ARG A 160 6.85 6.87 -12.29
C ARG A 160 8.09 6.38 -13.01
N SER A 161 9.22 6.30 -12.33
CA SER A 161 10.51 5.94 -12.96
C SER A 161 10.75 4.43 -13.03
N HIS A 162 10.07 3.63 -12.20
CA HIS A 162 10.33 2.20 -12.16
C HIS A 162 9.62 1.46 -13.30
N PRO A 163 10.32 0.65 -14.12
CA PRO A 163 9.73 -0.03 -15.27
C PRO A 163 8.51 -0.90 -14.95
N THR A 164 8.45 -1.48 -13.74
CA THR A 164 7.32 -2.30 -13.29
C THR A 164 5.99 -1.55 -13.30
N PHE A 165 6.01 -0.22 -13.09
CA PHE A 165 4.81 0.61 -13.02
C PHE A 165 4.55 1.44 -14.28
N ALA A 166 5.38 1.29 -15.32
CA ALA A 166 5.29 2.06 -16.57
C ALA A 166 3.91 1.97 -17.25
N CYS A 167 3.13 0.95 -16.94
CA CYS A 167 1.80 0.76 -17.51
C CYS A 167 0.67 0.98 -16.51
N SER A 168 0.99 1.25 -15.24
CA SER A 168 0.00 1.65 -14.24
C SER A 168 -0.40 3.11 -14.47
N GLN A 169 -1.69 3.38 -14.43
CA GLN A 169 -2.19 4.75 -14.44
C GLN A 169 -2.11 5.33 -13.04
N LEU A 170 -1.41 6.46 -12.89
CA LEU A 170 -1.26 7.13 -11.60
C LEU A 170 -2.25 8.28 -11.49
N ILE A 171 -3.02 8.33 -10.42
CA ILE A 171 -3.89 9.44 -10.03
C ILE A 171 -3.48 9.88 -8.63
N VAL A 172 -3.22 11.15 -8.45
CA VAL A 172 -2.94 11.74 -7.14
C VAL A 172 -4.22 12.30 -6.54
N ILE A 173 -4.48 11.93 -5.29
CA ILE A 173 -5.59 12.43 -4.48
C ILE A 173 -4.99 13.16 -3.29
N THR A 174 -5.30 14.44 -3.10
CA THR A 174 -4.65 15.21 -2.05
C THR A 174 -5.56 16.26 -1.43
N SER A 175 -5.30 16.60 -0.17
CA SER A 175 -5.91 17.76 0.51
C SER A 175 -5.07 19.04 0.38
N LEU A 176 -3.92 18.98 -0.32
CA LEU A 176 -3.04 20.14 -0.49
C LEU A 176 -3.58 21.09 -1.55
N ASP A 177 -3.50 22.38 -1.27
CA ASP A 177 -3.80 23.45 -2.21
C ASP A 177 -2.73 23.56 -3.30
N GLU A 178 -3.04 24.24 -4.41
CA GLU A 178 -2.11 24.43 -5.54
C GLU A 178 -0.74 25.02 -5.10
N SER A 179 -0.73 25.96 -4.17
CA SER A 179 0.49 26.55 -3.64
C SER A 179 1.34 25.56 -2.84
N ALA A 180 0.70 24.65 -2.11
CA ALA A 180 1.38 23.59 -1.38
C ALA A 180 1.85 22.44 -2.28
N LEU A 181 1.35 22.38 -3.52
CA LEU A 181 1.77 21.43 -4.53
C LEU A 181 2.98 21.88 -5.35
N GLU A 182 3.40 23.14 -5.25
CA GLU A 182 4.59 23.66 -5.98
C GLU A 182 5.85 22.77 -5.83
N PRO A 183 6.22 22.31 -4.61
CA PRO A 183 7.39 21.43 -4.43
C PRO A 183 7.28 20.10 -5.20
N TYR A 184 6.07 19.68 -5.51
CA TYR A 184 5.77 18.42 -6.22
C TYR A 184 5.60 18.61 -7.73
N ALA A 185 5.63 19.86 -8.24
CA ALA A 185 5.28 20.19 -9.64
C ALA A 185 6.06 19.35 -10.66
N LEU A 186 7.35 19.12 -10.42
CA LEU A 186 8.20 18.34 -11.32
C LEU A 186 7.77 16.86 -11.40
N VAL A 187 7.50 16.22 -10.26
CA VAL A 187 7.11 14.81 -10.23
C VAL A 187 5.64 14.60 -10.59
N LEU A 188 4.81 15.63 -10.42
CA LEU A 188 3.39 15.63 -10.79
C LEU A 188 3.12 16.01 -12.24
N GLY A 189 4.13 16.44 -13.00
CA GLY A 189 3.94 16.85 -14.40
C GLY A 189 3.22 15.79 -15.22
N GLY A 190 2.02 16.10 -15.73
CA GLY A 190 1.18 15.20 -16.51
C GLY A 190 0.41 14.14 -15.71
N VAL A 191 0.51 14.12 -14.38
CA VAL A 191 -0.26 13.21 -13.52
C VAL A 191 -1.62 13.85 -13.21
N PRO A 192 -2.75 13.15 -13.47
CA PRO A 192 -4.07 13.60 -13.02
C PRO A 192 -4.10 13.81 -11.50
N ARG A 193 -4.65 14.96 -11.08
CA ARG A 193 -4.75 15.34 -9.68
C ARG A 193 -6.20 15.60 -9.30
N LEU A 194 -6.56 15.18 -8.10
CA LEU A 194 -7.89 15.33 -7.54
C LEU A 194 -7.79 15.85 -6.12
N HIS A 195 -8.41 16.99 -5.85
CA HIS A 195 -8.53 17.50 -4.48
C HIS A 195 -9.57 16.69 -3.70
N LYS A 196 -9.24 16.27 -2.46
CA LYS A 196 -10.09 15.39 -1.63
C LYS A 196 -11.53 15.95 -1.42
N ALA A 197 -11.68 17.26 -1.38
CA ALA A 197 -13.02 17.89 -1.28
C ALA A 197 -13.95 17.60 -2.48
N ARG A 198 -13.38 17.21 -3.63
CA ARG A 198 -14.13 16.86 -4.85
C ARG A 198 -14.18 15.37 -5.15
N LEU A 199 -13.72 14.54 -4.21
CA LEU A 199 -13.52 13.11 -4.40
C LEU A 199 -14.80 12.42 -4.91
N VAL A 200 -15.94 12.66 -4.28
CA VAL A 200 -17.21 12.04 -4.65
C VAL A 200 -17.68 12.43 -6.06
N ALA A 201 -17.43 13.68 -6.46
CA ALA A 201 -17.90 14.20 -7.74
C ALA A 201 -16.99 13.83 -8.91
N GLU A 202 -15.67 13.83 -8.72
CA GLU A 202 -14.71 13.76 -9.82
C GLU A 202 -13.98 12.40 -9.93
N LEU A 203 -13.79 11.67 -8.82
CA LEU A 203 -13.08 10.39 -8.83
C LEU A 203 -13.69 9.38 -9.81
N PRO A 204 -15.03 9.22 -9.91
CA PRO A 204 -15.60 8.22 -10.82
C PRO A 204 -15.22 8.44 -12.28
N ALA A 205 -15.22 9.70 -12.74
CA ALA A 205 -14.87 10.03 -14.12
C ALA A 205 -13.37 9.81 -14.39
N LEU A 206 -12.50 10.27 -13.47
CA LEU A 206 -11.05 10.08 -13.58
C LEU A 206 -10.66 8.62 -13.55
N LEU A 207 -11.27 7.84 -12.66
CA LEU A 207 -11.01 6.42 -12.54
C LEU A 207 -11.48 5.65 -13.79
N THR A 208 -12.64 5.99 -14.33
CA THR A 208 -13.14 5.39 -15.58
C THR A 208 -12.16 5.63 -16.72
N ALA A 209 -11.67 6.85 -16.89
CA ALA A 209 -10.70 7.18 -17.93
C ALA A 209 -9.37 6.41 -17.74
N ALA A 210 -8.87 6.32 -16.49
CA ALA A 210 -7.66 5.59 -16.17
C ALA A 210 -7.80 4.08 -16.43
N LEU A 211 -8.94 3.48 -16.07
CA LEU A 211 -9.22 2.06 -16.32
C LEU A 211 -9.35 1.74 -17.81
N GLN A 212 -9.94 2.61 -18.59
CA GLN A 212 -10.01 2.48 -20.05
C GLN A 212 -8.61 2.53 -20.68
N ALA A 213 -7.77 3.47 -20.25
CA ALA A 213 -6.38 3.57 -20.69
C ALA A 213 -5.57 2.33 -20.32
N ALA A 214 -5.73 1.82 -19.10
CA ALA A 214 -5.08 0.59 -18.63
C ALA A 214 -5.55 -0.64 -19.40
N GLY A 215 -6.85 -0.77 -19.67
CA GLY A 215 -7.42 -1.86 -20.48
C GLY A 215 -6.92 -1.86 -21.92
N GLY A 216 -6.78 -0.70 -22.54
CA GLY A 216 -6.16 -0.55 -23.87
C GLY A 216 -4.69 -0.98 -23.88
N ASN A 217 -3.91 -0.63 -22.86
CA ASN A 217 -2.51 -1.03 -22.71
C ASN A 217 -2.36 -2.55 -22.47
N ALA A 218 -3.28 -3.18 -21.75
CA ALA A 218 -3.29 -4.62 -21.53
C ALA A 218 -3.53 -5.41 -22.83
N PHE A 219 -4.33 -4.88 -23.73
CA PHE A 219 -4.57 -5.46 -25.06
C PHE A 219 -3.34 -5.36 -25.97
N SER A 220 -2.66 -4.21 -26.00
CA SER A 220 -1.44 -3.99 -26.80
C SER A 220 -0.30 -4.93 -26.39
N ARG A 221 -0.11 -5.17 -25.08
CA ARG A 221 0.94 -6.09 -24.59
C ARG A 221 0.76 -7.54 -25.05
N ARG A 222 -0.47 -8.00 -25.30
CA ARG A 222 -0.71 -9.37 -25.78
C ARG A 222 -0.33 -9.55 -27.25
N LEU A 223 -0.36 -8.48 -28.04
CA LEU A 223 0.06 -8.51 -29.43
C LEU A 223 1.59 -8.59 -29.55
N ASP A 224 2.31 -7.89 -28.66
CA ASP A 224 3.80 -7.87 -28.66
C ASP A 224 4.43 -9.14 -28.07
N ALA A 225 3.72 -9.85 -27.19
CA ALA A 225 4.20 -11.10 -26.57
C ALA A 225 3.91 -12.36 -27.41
N GLY A 226 3.20 -12.23 -28.51
CA GLY A 226 2.81 -13.30 -29.42
C GLY A 226 3.55 -13.30 -30.76
N SER A 227 4.60 -12.47 -30.91
CA SER A 227 5.47 -12.39 -32.10
C SER A 227 6.88 -12.95 -31.78
#